data_1b04abe521774bc2444746232b6dd943
#
_entry.id   1b04abe521774bc2444746232b6dd943
#
_cell.length_a   1.000
_cell.length_b   1.000
_cell.length_c   1.000
_cell.angle_alpha   90.00
_cell.angle_beta   90.00
_cell.angle_gamma   90.00
#
_symmetry.space_group_name_H-M   'P 1'
#
loop_
_entity.id
_entity.type
_entity.pdbx_description
1 polymer ?
#
loop_
_entity_poly.entity_id
_entity_poly.type
_entity_poly.pdbx_seq_one_letter_code
_entity_poly.pdbx_strand_id
1 'polypeptide(L)'
;DSVVYFPDLKTVHGGDLLHGTAPFIDYANGGSSRSWVNTMNNILSLDWNTAIPGHGEVMNRRDVLNFRNQMEAVRIRMAELVRQGLVAGDASEAIKDPNLSWTQAENGLFMNRSIPGFYEEIAGEL
;
A
#
# COMPACT_ATOMS: atom_id res chain seq x y z
N ASP A 1 11.11 1.26 -9.05
CA ASP A 1 10.99 -0.19 -8.81
C ASP A 1 10.64 -0.93 -10.09
N SER A 2 10.89 -2.24 -10.10
CA SER A 2 10.66 -3.10 -11.25
C SER A 2 10.03 -4.42 -10.84
N VAL A 3 9.27 -5.00 -11.76
CA VAL A 3 8.71 -6.34 -11.63
C VAL A 3 9.38 -7.25 -12.66
N VAL A 4 9.77 -8.45 -12.25
CA VAL A 4 10.28 -9.47 -13.16
C VAL A 4 9.17 -10.49 -13.38
N TYR A 5 8.77 -10.66 -14.64
CA TYR A 5 7.72 -11.59 -15.02
C TYR A 5 8.32 -12.81 -15.75
N PHE A 6 7.95 -14.00 -15.30
CA PHE A 6 8.35 -15.28 -15.84
C PHE A 6 7.11 -15.97 -16.46
N PRO A 7 6.80 -15.72 -17.74
CA PRO A 7 5.58 -16.25 -18.36
C PRO A 7 5.45 -17.76 -18.30
N ASP A 8 6.54 -18.47 -18.58
CA ASP A 8 6.55 -19.94 -18.61
C ASP A 8 6.27 -20.56 -17.23
N LEU A 9 6.61 -19.84 -16.15
CA LEU A 9 6.38 -20.26 -14.78
C LEU A 9 5.10 -19.66 -14.19
N LYS A 10 4.41 -18.82 -14.93
CA LYS A 10 3.26 -18.03 -14.44
C LYS A 10 3.56 -17.39 -13.09
N THR A 11 4.72 -16.76 -12.99
CA THR A 11 5.25 -16.17 -11.74
C THR A 11 5.73 -14.75 -11.98
N VAL A 12 5.43 -13.87 -11.03
CA VAL A 12 6.01 -12.53 -10.95
C VAL A 12 6.85 -12.40 -9.69
N HIS A 13 7.98 -11.70 -9.77
CA HIS A 13 8.75 -11.27 -8.61
C HIS A 13 8.63 -9.75 -8.54
N GLY A 14 8.00 -9.24 -7.48
CA GLY A 14 7.71 -7.81 -7.34
C GLY A 14 8.68 -7.06 -6.44
N GLY A 15 9.63 -7.75 -5.81
CA GLY A 15 10.48 -7.10 -4.79
C GLY A 15 9.62 -6.40 -3.74
N ASP A 16 10.04 -5.21 -3.33
CA ASP A 16 9.34 -4.43 -2.30
C ASP A 16 8.05 -3.74 -2.80
N LEU A 17 7.68 -3.90 -4.06
CA LEU A 17 6.34 -3.57 -4.55
C LEU A 17 5.26 -4.49 -3.98
N LEU A 18 5.65 -5.69 -3.55
CA LEU A 18 4.77 -6.68 -2.95
C LEU A 18 5.17 -6.92 -1.50
N HIS A 19 4.23 -6.77 -0.60
CA HIS A 19 4.41 -7.02 0.83
C HIS A 19 3.31 -7.93 1.35
N GLY A 20 3.69 -8.85 2.24
CA GLY A 20 2.73 -9.67 3.00
C GLY A 20 2.06 -8.91 4.15
N THR A 21 2.59 -7.74 4.51
CA THR A 21 2.12 -6.87 5.58
C THR A 21 2.01 -5.42 5.12
N ALA A 22 1.77 -4.49 6.04
CA ALA A 22 1.72 -3.07 5.72
C ALA A 22 3.03 -2.59 5.07
N PRO A 23 2.97 -1.85 3.96
CA PRO A 23 4.16 -1.40 3.25
C PRO A 23 4.82 -0.21 3.95
N PHE A 24 6.05 0.07 3.56
CA PHE A 24 6.69 1.35 3.77
C PHE A 24 6.62 2.18 2.48
N ILE A 25 6.06 3.39 2.57
CA ILE A 25 6.01 4.31 1.43
C ILE A 25 7.10 5.35 1.61
N ASP A 26 8.11 5.29 0.75
CA ASP A 26 9.25 6.20 0.81
C ASP A 26 8.94 7.52 0.07
N TYR A 27 8.19 8.39 0.74
CA TYR A 27 7.83 9.69 0.18
C TYR A 27 9.04 10.58 -0.08
N ALA A 28 10.13 10.42 0.69
CA ALA A 28 11.35 11.20 0.48
C ALA A 28 12.00 10.92 -0.87
N ASN A 29 11.80 9.73 -1.42
CA ASN A 29 12.33 9.32 -2.72
C ASN A 29 11.24 9.15 -3.80
N GLY A 30 10.12 9.83 -3.66
CA GLY A 30 9.07 9.86 -4.67
C GLY A 30 8.07 8.72 -4.59
N GLY A 31 7.98 8.03 -3.46
CA GLY A 31 6.94 7.04 -3.20
C GLY A 31 5.55 7.68 -3.23
N SER A 32 4.54 6.92 -3.64
CA SER A 32 3.16 7.38 -3.74
C SER A 32 2.19 6.21 -3.55
N SER A 33 1.24 6.37 -2.64
CA SER A 33 0.18 5.38 -2.44
C SER A 33 -0.71 5.23 -3.66
N ARG A 34 -1.01 6.34 -4.35
CA ARG A 34 -1.79 6.35 -5.59
C ARG A 34 -1.08 5.58 -6.71
N SER A 35 0.19 5.87 -6.91
CA SER A 35 1.01 5.15 -7.91
C SER A 35 1.10 3.67 -7.57
N TRP A 36 1.14 3.32 -6.29
CA TRP A 36 1.19 1.92 -5.87
C TRP A 36 -0.09 1.16 -6.23
N VAL A 37 -1.27 1.75 -6.04
CA VAL A 37 -2.54 1.16 -6.49
C VAL A 37 -2.52 0.88 -8.00
N ASN A 38 -2.05 1.84 -8.80
CA ASN A 38 -1.93 1.68 -10.26
C ASN A 38 -0.94 0.57 -10.61
N THR A 39 0.18 0.49 -9.91
CA THR A 39 1.19 -0.57 -10.09
C THR A 39 0.60 -1.95 -9.79
N MET A 40 -0.18 -2.08 -8.72
CA MET A 40 -0.86 -3.34 -8.40
C MET A 40 -1.87 -3.74 -9.49
N ASN A 41 -2.63 -2.79 -10.02
CA ASN A 41 -3.52 -3.05 -11.14
C ASN A 41 -2.76 -3.58 -12.36
N ASN A 42 -1.61 -2.99 -12.67
CA ASN A 42 -0.76 -3.43 -13.78
C ASN A 42 -0.19 -4.83 -13.55
N ILE A 43 0.28 -5.14 -12.35
CA ILE A 43 0.75 -6.48 -11.99
C ILE A 43 -0.39 -7.50 -12.12
N LEU A 44 -1.58 -7.18 -11.63
CA LEU A 44 -2.76 -8.04 -11.72
C LEU A 44 -3.23 -8.28 -13.16
N SER A 45 -2.88 -7.39 -14.11
CA SER A 45 -3.23 -7.56 -15.52
C SER A 45 -2.39 -8.62 -16.24
N LEU A 46 -1.25 -9.01 -15.67
CA LEU A 46 -0.40 -10.06 -16.24
C LEU A 46 -0.98 -11.46 -15.93
N ASP A 47 -0.67 -12.43 -16.78
CA ASP A 47 -1.11 -13.82 -16.60
C ASP A 47 -0.12 -14.59 -15.71
N TRP A 48 -0.41 -14.63 -14.42
CA TRP A 48 0.38 -15.36 -13.42
C TRP A 48 -0.53 -15.92 -12.32
N ASN A 49 -0.03 -16.89 -11.56
CA ASN A 49 -0.72 -17.45 -10.40
C ASN A 49 0.12 -17.38 -9.12
N THR A 50 1.41 -17.07 -9.22
CA THR A 50 2.34 -16.99 -8.09
C THR A 50 3.07 -15.66 -8.12
N ALA A 51 3.10 -14.97 -6.98
CA ALA A 51 3.83 -13.71 -6.80
C ALA A 51 4.84 -13.85 -5.65
N ILE A 52 6.07 -13.42 -5.90
CA ILE A 52 7.15 -13.45 -4.92
C ILE A 52 7.37 -12.03 -4.41
N PRO A 53 7.07 -11.75 -3.12
CA PRO A 53 7.33 -10.44 -2.53
C PRO A 53 8.80 -10.27 -2.15
N GLY A 54 9.21 -9.03 -1.93
CA GLY A 54 10.51 -8.72 -1.32
C GLY A 54 10.59 -9.17 0.14
N HIS A 55 9.46 -9.10 0.84
CA HIS A 55 9.30 -9.50 2.24
C HIS A 55 7.99 -10.26 2.42
N GLY A 56 8.03 -11.32 3.20
CA GLY A 56 6.86 -12.15 3.49
C GLY A 56 6.82 -13.43 2.66
N GLU A 57 5.74 -14.15 2.81
CA GLU A 57 5.53 -15.42 2.12
C GLU A 57 5.11 -15.23 0.66
N VAL A 58 5.30 -16.26 -0.14
CA VAL A 58 4.81 -16.30 -1.52
C VAL A 58 3.31 -16.04 -1.55
N MET A 59 2.88 -15.19 -2.49
CA MET A 59 1.53 -14.69 -2.62
C MET A 59 0.81 -15.31 -3.81
N ASN A 60 -0.50 -15.45 -3.70
CA ASN A 60 -1.39 -15.75 -4.83
C ASN A 60 -2.06 -14.46 -5.33
N ARG A 61 -2.90 -14.56 -6.37
CA ARG A 61 -3.60 -13.40 -6.92
C ARG A 61 -4.52 -12.71 -5.90
N ARG A 62 -5.17 -13.50 -5.04
CA ARG A 62 -6.05 -12.95 -3.99
C ARG A 62 -5.25 -12.11 -2.99
N ASP A 63 -4.06 -12.56 -2.61
CA ASP A 63 -3.19 -11.82 -1.70
C ASP A 63 -2.80 -10.46 -2.26
N VAL A 64 -2.42 -10.41 -3.54
CA VAL A 64 -2.06 -9.16 -4.22
C VAL A 64 -3.28 -8.25 -4.37
N LEU A 65 -4.45 -8.81 -4.70
CA LEU A 65 -5.69 -8.06 -4.76
C LEU A 65 -6.08 -7.48 -3.38
N ASN A 66 -5.93 -8.25 -2.32
CA ASN A 66 -6.19 -7.80 -0.95
C ASN A 66 -5.24 -6.66 -0.55
N PHE A 67 -3.97 -6.75 -0.89
CA PHE A 67 -3.00 -5.67 -0.68
C PHE A 67 -3.44 -4.38 -1.40
N ARG A 68 -3.77 -4.49 -2.69
CA ARG A 68 -4.28 -3.38 -3.50
C ARG A 68 -5.54 -2.76 -2.88
N ASN A 69 -6.49 -3.58 -2.46
CA ASN A 69 -7.76 -3.13 -1.89
C ASN A 69 -7.55 -2.46 -0.53
N GLN A 70 -6.63 -2.96 0.29
CA GLN A 70 -6.34 -2.32 1.56
C GLN A 70 -5.65 -0.97 1.38
N MET A 71 -4.74 -0.84 0.43
CA MET A 71 -4.14 0.46 0.08
C MET A 71 -5.24 1.47 -0.31
N GLU A 72 -6.15 1.06 -1.17
CA GLU A 72 -7.27 1.92 -1.60
C GLU A 72 -8.18 2.29 -0.41
N ALA A 73 -8.51 1.34 0.45
CA ALA A 73 -9.36 1.59 1.61
C ALA A 73 -8.73 2.58 2.59
N VAL A 74 -7.43 2.48 2.83
CA VAL A 74 -6.71 3.44 3.69
C VAL A 74 -6.68 4.82 3.04
N ARG A 75 -6.51 4.90 1.72
CA ARG A 75 -6.57 6.17 0.98
C ARG A 75 -7.95 6.83 1.11
N ILE A 76 -9.02 6.06 0.91
CA ILE A 76 -10.41 6.56 1.04
C ILE A 76 -10.65 7.09 2.45
N ARG A 77 -10.26 6.35 3.47
CA ARG A 77 -10.40 6.79 4.86
C ARG A 77 -9.64 8.08 5.14
N MET A 78 -8.40 8.18 4.72
CA MET A 78 -7.63 9.41 4.89
C MET A 78 -8.29 10.60 4.19
N ALA A 79 -8.80 10.41 2.97
CA ALA A 79 -9.49 11.45 2.23
C ALA A 79 -10.76 11.94 2.95
N GLU A 80 -11.53 11.03 3.53
CA GLU A 80 -12.70 11.37 4.33
C GLU A 80 -12.33 12.20 5.56
N LEU A 81 -11.29 11.77 6.28
CA LEU A 81 -10.80 12.49 7.46
C LEU A 81 -10.28 13.90 7.12
N VAL A 82 -9.53 14.03 6.02
CA VAL A 82 -9.04 15.33 5.54
C VAL A 82 -10.22 16.25 5.18
N ARG A 83 -11.24 15.75 4.50
CA ARG A 83 -12.46 16.54 4.19
C ARG A 83 -13.21 16.98 5.46
N GLN A 84 -13.11 16.20 6.53
CA GLN A 84 -13.70 16.52 7.83
C GLN A 84 -12.85 17.50 8.65
N GLY A 85 -11.72 17.95 8.14
CA GLY A 85 -10.84 18.92 8.79
C GLY A 85 -9.69 18.33 9.60
N LEU A 86 -9.33 17.05 9.36
CA LEU A 86 -8.18 16.43 10.01
C LEU A 86 -6.93 17.28 9.79
N VAL A 87 -6.18 17.52 10.87
CA VAL A 87 -4.87 18.16 10.81
C VAL A 87 -3.75 17.10 10.85
N ALA A 88 -2.61 17.41 10.25
CA ALA A 88 -1.50 16.48 10.08
C ALA A 88 -1.05 15.82 11.39
N GLY A 89 -0.98 16.56 12.48
CA GLY A 89 -0.54 16.05 13.78
C GLY A 89 -1.42 14.97 14.39
N ASP A 90 -2.67 14.89 13.98
CA ASP A 90 -3.64 13.92 14.50
C ASP A 90 -3.83 12.72 13.56
N ALA A 91 -3.14 12.71 12.41
CA ALA A 91 -3.38 11.72 11.36
C ALA A 91 -3.13 10.28 11.82
N SER A 92 -2.04 10.04 12.55
CA SER A 92 -1.69 8.68 13.01
C SER A 92 -2.76 8.08 13.93
N GLU A 93 -3.37 8.89 14.78
CA GLU A 93 -4.43 8.40 15.67
C GLU A 93 -5.77 8.28 14.94
N ALA A 94 -6.11 9.29 14.13
CA ALA A 94 -7.40 9.33 13.44
C ALA A 94 -7.56 8.27 12.38
N ILE A 95 -6.47 7.83 11.72
CA ILE A 95 -6.52 6.81 10.67
C ILE A 95 -6.85 5.41 11.21
N LYS A 96 -6.62 5.16 12.49
CA LYS A 96 -6.82 3.83 13.09
C LYS A 96 -8.25 3.35 12.89
N ASP A 97 -8.38 2.14 12.37
CA ASP A 97 -9.65 1.47 12.13
C ASP A 97 -9.43 -0.05 12.28
N PRO A 98 -10.22 -0.72 13.16
CA PRO A 98 -10.11 -2.17 13.36
C PRO A 98 -10.27 -3.00 12.08
N ASN A 99 -10.98 -2.46 11.08
CA ASN A 99 -11.17 -3.12 9.78
C ASN A 99 -10.00 -2.93 8.81
N LEU A 100 -9.03 -2.07 9.15
CA LEU A 100 -7.84 -1.78 8.36
C LEU A 100 -6.61 -2.21 9.14
N SER A 101 -6.17 -3.46 8.94
CA SER A 101 -5.10 -4.08 9.74
C SER A 101 -3.79 -3.27 9.74
N TRP A 102 -3.47 -2.61 8.63
CA TRP A 102 -2.26 -1.77 8.53
C TRP A 102 -2.25 -0.63 9.54
N THR A 103 -3.42 -0.14 9.94
CA THR A 103 -3.56 0.96 10.90
C THR A 103 -3.46 0.50 12.35
N GLN A 104 -3.39 -0.81 12.61
CA GLN A 104 -3.34 -1.38 13.95
C GLN A 104 -1.92 -1.71 14.42
N ALA A 105 -0.93 -1.67 13.53
CA ALA A 105 0.46 -2.01 13.84
C ALA A 105 1.20 -0.78 14.41
N GLU A 106 1.08 -0.56 15.70
CA GLU A 106 1.63 0.63 16.38
C GLU A 106 3.14 0.85 16.18
N ASN A 107 3.89 -0.23 16.01
CA ASN A 107 5.34 -0.19 15.79
C ASN A 107 5.76 -0.45 14.33
N GLY A 108 4.79 -0.45 13.41
CA GLY A 108 5.06 -0.68 11.99
C GLY A 108 5.60 0.55 11.28
N LEU A 109 6.40 0.34 10.24
CA LEU A 109 6.95 1.42 9.42
C LEU A 109 5.85 2.26 8.75
N PHE A 110 4.74 1.63 8.38
CA PHE A 110 3.61 2.33 7.79
C PHE A 110 3.07 3.41 8.74
N MET A 111 2.72 3.04 9.97
CA MET A 111 2.18 3.98 10.95
C MET A 111 3.22 5.00 11.42
N ASN A 112 4.47 4.58 11.62
CA ASN A 112 5.49 5.45 12.21
C ASN A 112 6.15 6.39 11.19
N ARG A 113 6.25 5.98 9.92
CA ARG A 113 7.03 6.72 8.91
C ARG A 113 6.24 7.13 7.69
N SER A 114 5.25 6.34 7.26
CA SER A 114 4.51 6.64 6.03
C SER A 114 3.34 7.61 6.24
N ILE A 115 2.70 7.61 7.41
CA ILE A 115 1.46 8.38 7.64
C ILE A 115 1.62 9.89 7.40
N PRO A 116 2.68 10.59 7.84
CA PRO A 116 2.79 12.02 7.57
C PRO A 116 2.78 12.34 6.07
N GLY A 117 3.58 11.65 5.28
CA GLY A 117 3.60 11.82 3.83
C GLY A 117 2.31 11.36 3.16
N PHE A 118 1.70 10.32 3.70
CA PHE A 118 0.40 9.82 3.23
C PHE A 118 -0.70 10.88 3.41
N TYR A 119 -0.74 11.52 4.57
CA TYR A 119 -1.65 12.64 4.82
C TYR A 119 -1.43 13.77 3.80
N GLU A 120 -0.18 14.20 3.60
CA GLU A 120 0.15 15.28 2.66
C GLU A 120 -0.20 14.94 1.22
N GLU A 121 0.07 13.69 0.80
CA GLU A 121 -0.31 13.22 -0.54
C GLU A 121 -1.82 13.32 -0.74
N ILE A 122 -2.61 12.80 0.19
CA ILE A 122 -4.06 12.81 0.08
C ILE A 122 -4.62 14.23 0.16
N ALA A 123 -4.13 15.05 1.08
CA ALA A 123 -4.55 16.45 1.20
C ALA A 123 -4.25 17.25 -0.08
N GLY A 124 -3.13 16.95 -0.72
CA GLY A 124 -2.74 17.58 -1.99
C GLY A 124 -3.60 17.15 -3.19
N GLU A 125 -4.25 15.99 -3.12
CA GLU A 125 -5.17 15.50 -4.17
C GLU A 125 -6.58 16.13 -4.07
N LEU A 126 -6.91 16.70 -2.94
CA LEU A 126 -8.21 17.30 -2.63
C LEU A 126 -8.17 18.81 -2.82
#